data_16d4221b1942bbd670dd4ae588f875f0
#
_entry.id   16d4221b1942bbd670dd4ae588f875f0
#
_cell.length_a   1.000
_cell.length_b   1.000
_cell.length_c   1.000
_cell.angle_alpha   90.00
_cell.angle_beta   90.00
_cell.angle_gamma   90.00
#
_symmetry.space_group_name_H-M   'P 1'
#
loop_
_entity.id
_entity.type
_entity.pdbx_description
1 polymer ?
#
loop_
_entity_poly.entity_id
_entity_poly.type
_entity_poly.pdbx_seq_one_letter_code
_entity_poly.pdbx_strand_id
1 'polypeptide(L)'
;MKKFLFSVAAMAMLVGCGSKDDDTPPNGGNGTTTLTTQSDYLPTKKVKTITCKSIIVEIDYTGGAPAPSLESALEPSLNGQKFVAKTLNFAYEYDEKGRIKKITRKEEGKSDNVKTFIYGDSFVKITFPNEDTGSVENLEMGLNAAGNMLVGTYDSNQRLTNTPKIGDFEWTNDNLTKISEKRNWRGKVTTVANQLSYNNNLNKNKFLLNNFEGDIVGSYMQYFEFRIGWLQGVAPKNLLQKMVLTEDGTVLNYTYNYTYTFDTDGFVKTINETRNARAGSNTGLGYFTDTDYLTKLTTLITNIQNGTEKSKKYQLVSDKSDEKVFDIIIPIKVEKDKNGKTIDLTVNKVARHTFKFKTENGAQVVDNIRVEISYNSDMTTTYQLNY
;
A
#
# COMPACT_ATOMS: atom_id res chain seq x y z
N MET A 1 2.27 27.71 -2.96
CA MET A 1 1.76 27.18 -1.67
C MET A 1 0.26 27.38 -1.63
N LYS A 2 -0.52 26.34 -1.92
CA LYS A 2 -1.99 26.36 -1.77
C LYS A 2 -2.31 25.47 -0.56
N LYS A 3 -2.71 26.12 0.52
CA LYS A 3 -3.19 25.45 1.73
C LYS A 3 -4.58 24.86 1.45
N PHE A 4 -4.71 23.53 1.53
CA PHE A 4 -6.00 22.90 1.59
C PHE A 4 -6.47 22.88 3.05
N LEU A 5 -7.46 23.70 3.35
CA LEU A 5 -8.22 23.63 4.60
C LEU A 5 -9.20 22.46 4.48
N PHE A 6 -9.07 21.48 5.36
CA PHE A 6 -10.09 20.46 5.54
C PHE A 6 -11.02 20.86 6.68
N SER A 7 -12.26 21.19 6.34
CA SER A 7 -13.35 21.37 7.29
C SER A 7 -13.85 20.00 7.74
N VAL A 8 -13.74 19.72 9.02
CA VAL A 8 -14.40 18.58 9.65
C VAL A 8 -15.88 18.93 9.82
N ALA A 9 -16.74 18.43 8.94
CA ALA A 9 -18.19 18.49 9.14
C ALA A 9 -18.61 17.33 10.04
N ALA A 10 -18.99 17.64 11.28
CA ALA A 10 -19.67 16.72 12.16
C ALA A 10 -21.07 16.43 11.60
N MET A 11 -21.29 15.22 11.09
CA MET A 11 -22.64 14.76 10.76
C MET A 11 -23.30 14.19 12.01
N ALA A 12 -24.23 14.94 12.58
CA ALA A 12 -25.21 14.41 13.52
C ALA A 12 -26.15 13.48 12.75
N MET A 13 -26.14 12.19 13.08
CA MET A 13 -27.13 11.26 12.56
C MET A 13 -28.40 11.36 13.38
N LEU A 14 -29.45 11.81 12.73
CA LEU A 14 -30.82 11.73 13.21
C LEU A 14 -31.28 10.28 13.28
N VAL A 15 -31.59 9.81 14.46
CA VAL A 15 -32.31 8.54 14.69
C VAL A 15 -33.75 8.73 14.26
N GLY A 16 -34.09 8.19 13.10
CA GLY A 16 -35.48 8.06 12.64
C GLY A 16 -36.12 6.82 13.25
N CYS A 17 -37.07 7.02 14.18
CA CYS A 17 -38.05 5.99 14.54
C CYS A 17 -39.04 5.83 13.39
N GLY A 18 -39.16 4.65 12.83
CA GLY A 18 -40.13 4.26 11.80
C GLY A 18 -40.69 2.89 12.08
N SER A 19 -41.99 2.89 12.33
CA SER A 19 -43.03 1.90 12.56
C SER A 19 -42.83 0.46 12.04
N LYS A 20 -43.41 -0.45 12.84
CA LYS A 20 -43.70 -1.85 12.59
C LYS A 20 -44.48 -2.08 11.30
N ASP A 21 -44.06 -3.08 10.54
CA ASP A 21 -44.99 -3.93 9.80
C ASP A 21 -44.51 -5.38 9.94
N ASP A 22 -45.46 -6.23 10.37
CA ASP A 22 -45.33 -7.67 10.51
C ASP A 22 -45.26 -8.32 9.12
N ASP A 23 -44.12 -8.97 8.80
CA ASP A 23 -44.11 -10.05 7.84
C ASP A 23 -43.11 -11.12 8.30
N THR A 24 -43.69 -12.22 8.77
CA THR A 24 -42.99 -13.43 9.22
C THR A 24 -42.49 -14.23 8.00
N PRO A 25 -41.18 -14.44 7.79
CA PRO A 25 -40.73 -15.43 6.82
C PRO A 25 -40.72 -16.82 7.43
N PRO A 26 -40.84 -17.88 6.62
CA PRO A 26 -41.01 -19.23 7.08
C PRO A 26 -39.75 -19.82 7.70
N ASN A 27 -40.02 -20.57 8.75
CA ASN A 27 -39.18 -21.38 9.58
C ASN A 27 -38.28 -22.34 8.77
N GLY A 28 -36.96 -22.25 8.95
CA GLY A 28 -35.99 -23.19 8.36
C GLY A 28 -34.59 -23.00 8.90
N GLY A 29 -34.21 -23.75 9.92
CA GLY A 29 -32.83 -23.95 10.30
C GLY A 29 -32.43 -23.28 11.61
N ASN A 30 -32.46 -24.03 12.66
CA ASN A 30 -31.97 -23.73 14.01
C ASN A 30 -30.43 -23.62 14.01
N GLY A 31 -29.91 -22.49 13.59
CA GLY A 31 -28.52 -22.05 13.81
C GLY A 31 -28.57 -20.91 14.78
N THR A 32 -28.33 -21.17 16.05
CA THR A 32 -28.08 -20.12 17.06
C THR A 32 -26.86 -19.32 16.59
N THR A 33 -27.07 -18.21 15.93
CA THR A 33 -26.04 -17.21 15.66
C THR A 33 -25.62 -16.63 17.00
N THR A 34 -24.61 -17.21 17.60
CA THR A 34 -23.92 -16.63 18.75
C THR A 34 -23.36 -15.31 18.27
N LEU A 35 -23.87 -14.21 18.77
CA LEU A 35 -23.30 -12.88 18.53
C LEU A 35 -21.84 -12.94 18.95
N THR A 36 -20.95 -12.82 17.96
CA THR A 36 -19.51 -12.80 18.19
C THR A 36 -19.21 -11.64 19.12
N THR A 37 -18.66 -11.92 20.30
CA THR A 37 -18.32 -10.90 21.28
C THR A 37 -16.94 -10.30 20.96
N GLN A 38 -16.65 -9.09 21.47
CA GLN A 38 -15.34 -8.44 21.27
C GLN A 38 -14.16 -9.33 21.67
N SER A 39 -14.33 -10.19 22.67
CA SER A 39 -13.31 -11.18 23.10
C SER A 39 -12.91 -12.17 22.02
N ASP A 40 -13.79 -12.46 21.06
CA ASP A 40 -13.55 -13.42 19.99
C ASP A 40 -12.62 -12.85 18.90
N TYR A 41 -12.45 -11.53 18.85
CA TYR A 41 -11.57 -10.86 17.89
C TYR A 41 -10.17 -10.60 18.44
N LEU A 42 -10.01 -10.64 19.77
CA LEU A 42 -8.74 -10.32 20.41
C LEU A 42 -7.77 -11.48 20.28
N PRO A 43 -6.49 -11.24 19.98
CA PRO A 43 -5.48 -12.29 20.05
C PRO A 43 -5.29 -12.74 21.48
N THR A 44 -5.15 -14.05 21.69
CA THR A 44 -4.86 -14.63 23.01
C THR A 44 -3.47 -14.24 23.51
N LYS A 45 -2.53 -13.99 22.60
CA LYS A 45 -1.18 -13.50 22.90
C LYS A 45 -1.02 -12.10 22.31
N LYS A 46 -0.74 -11.13 23.16
CA LYS A 46 -0.71 -9.71 22.78
C LYS A 46 0.68 -9.26 22.41
N VAL A 47 0.79 -8.55 21.31
CA VAL A 47 2.05 -7.95 20.87
C VAL A 47 2.40 -6.78 21.80
N LYS A 48 3.55 -6.81 22.46
CA LYS A 48 4.07 -5.71 23.26
C LYS A 48 4.85 -4.69 22.45
N THR A 49 5.68 -5.18 21.53
CA THR A 49 6.43 -4.28 20.64
C THR A 49 6.51 -4.81 19.23
N ILE A 50 6.61 -3.89 18.27
CA ILE A 50 6.96 -4.18 16.89
C ILE A 50 8.14 -3.30 16.51
N THR A 51 9.21 -3.90 15.98
CA THR A 51 10.29 -3.18 15.31
C THR A 51 10.12 -3.35 13.81
N CYS A 52 9.92 -2.24 13.11
CA CYS A 52 9.78 -2.19 11.66
C CYS A 52 11.07 -1.62 11.05
N LYS A 53 11.67 -2.34 10.12
CA LYS A 53 12.83 -1.89 9.36
C LYS A 53 12.45 -1.84 7.88
N SER A 54 12.59 -0.67 7.27
CA SER A 54 12.25 -0.43 5.87
C SER A 54 13.29 0.44 5.18
N ILE A 55 13.29 0.41 3.86
CA ILE A 55 13.99 1.38 3.03
C ILE A 55 12.91 2.21 2.35
N ILE A 56 12.99 3.53 2.50
CA ILE A 56 12.08 4.46 1.83
C ILE A 56 12.82 5.27 0.78
N VAL A 57 12.08 5.73 -0.23
CA VAL A 57 12.58 6.67 -1.24
C VAL A 57 12.22 8.08 -0.80
N GLU A 58 13.22 8.95 -0.68
CA GLU A 58 13.00 10.38 -0.53
C GLU A 58 13.31 11.07 -1.85
N ILE A 59 12.36 11.85 -2.34
CA ILE A 59 12.56 12.66 -3.53
C ILE A 59 12.90 14.07 -3.06
N ASP A 60 14.10 14.53 -3.41
CA ASP A 60 14.53 15.88 -3.10
C ASP A 60 13.95 16.84 -4.16
N TYR A 61 12.90 17.55 -3.76
CA TYR A 61 12.28 18.57 -4.61
C TYR A 61 12.96 19.96 -4.51
N THR A 62 13.93 20.13 -3.61
CA THR A 62 14.50 21.47 -3.33
C THR A 62 15.45 21.99 -4.41
N GLY A 63 15.92 21.12 -5.31
CA GLY A 63 16.83 21.50 -6.40
C GLY A 63 16.23 21.44 -7.81
N GLY A 64 14.95 21.07 -7.95
CA GLY A 64 14.38 20.66 -9.23
C GLY A 64 15.12 19.41 -9.73
N ALA A 65 14.46 18.24 -9.81
CA ALA A 65 15.11 17.11 -10.47
C ALA A 65 15.59 17.57 -11.84
N PRO A 66 16.85 17.34 -12.22
CA PRO A 66 17.31 17.72 -13.55
C PRO A 66 16.35 17.13 -14.57
N ALA A 67 15.89 17.94 -15.51
CA ALA A 67 15.01 17.45 -16.57
C ALA A 67 15.69 16.23 -17.19
N PRO A 68 15.00 15.08 -17.29
CA PRO A 68 15.62 13.89 -17.85
C PRO A 68 16.04 14.21 -19.29
N SER A 69 17.33 14.06 -19.58
CA SER A 69 17.82 14.11 -20.96
C SER A 69 17.64 12.74 -21.60
N LEU A 70 17.56 12.69 -22.91
CA LEU A 70 17.55 11.44 -23.68
C LEU A 70 18.73 10.53 -23.31
N GLU A 71 19.91 11.14 -23.17
CA GLU A 71 21.12 10.42 -22.77
C GLU A 71 20.96 9.80 -21.38
N SER A 72 20.34 10.53 -20.45
CA SER A 72 20.09 9.99 -19.12
C SER A 72 19.18 8.74 -19.13
N ALA A 73 18.37 8.56 -20.17
CA ALA A 73 17.49 7.38 -20.26
C ALA A 73 18.27 6.08 -20.38
N LEU A 74 19.45 6.09 -21.01
CA LEU A 74 20.28 4.92 -21.26
C LEU A 74 21.40 4.72 -20.24
N GLU A 75 21.60 5.65 -19.29
CA GLU A 75 22.66 5.63 -18.29
C GLU A 75 22.17 5.20 -16.89
N PRO A 76 23.03 4.56 -16.06
CA PRO A 76 22.69 4.13 -14.71
C PRO A 76 22.64 5.30 -13.72
N SER A 77 21.67 6.19 -13.87
CA SER A 77 21.48 7.36 -13.00
C SER A 77 20.17 7.24 -12.21
N LEU A 78 20.20 7.59 -10.93
CA LEU A 78 19.03 7.64 -10.03
C LEU A 78 18.28 8.99 -10.09
N ASN A 79 18.77 9.96 -10.88
CA ASN A 79 18.14 11.28 -11.08
C ASN A 79 17.72 11.96 -9.76
N GLY A 80 18.65 12.02 -8.80
CA GLY A 80 18.41 12.68 -7.51
C GLY A 80 17.57 11.90 -6.51
N GLN A 81 17.14 10.69 -6.81
CA GLN A 81 16.46 9.85 -5.82
C GLN A 81 17.43 9.43 -4.71
N LYS A 82 17.00 9.60 -3.49
CA LYS A 82 17.74 9.21 -2.29
C LYS A 82 17.00 8.11 -1.55
N PHE A 83 17.73 7.16 -1.04
CA PHE A 83 17.18 6.06 -0.25
C PHE A 83 17.54 6.27 1.22
N VAL A 84 16.61 5.93 2.12
CA VAL A 84 16.80 6.06 3.57
C VAL A 84 16.36 4.79 4.24
N ALA A 85 17.28 4.21 5.02
CA ALA A 85 16.94 3.10 5.89
C ALA A 85 16.27 3.63 7.17
N LYS A 86 15.02 3.29 7.37
CA LYS A 86 14.24 3.67 8.55
C LYS A 86 14.05 2.50 9.50
N THR A 87 14.07 2.81 10.79
CA THR A 87 13.65 1.89 11.84
C THR A 87 12.59 2.59 12.70
N LEU A 88 11.41 1.98 12.76
CA LEU A 88 10.31 2.42 13.62
C LEU A 88 10.09 1.39 14.72
N ASN A 89 9.93 1.84 15.93
CA ASN A 89 9.60 0.97 17.05
C ASN A 89 8.23 1.36 17.60
N PHE A 90 7.36 0.38 17.74
CA PHE A 90 6.02 0.54 18.30
C PHE A 90 5.96 -0.22 19.62
N ALA A 91 5.42 0.42 20.65
CA ALA A 91 5.12 -0.21 21.92
C ALA A 91 3.62 -0.09 22.21
N TYR A 92 3.01 -1.20 22.65
CA TYR A 92 1.58 -1.34 22.86
C TYR A 92 1.29 -1.58 24.35
N GLU A 93 0.36 -0.82 24.90
CA GLU A 93 -0.20 -1.03 26.23
C GLU A 93 -1.69 -1.39 26.07
N TYR A 94 -2.14 -2.30 26.94
CA TYR A 94 -3.50 -2.83 26.91
C TYR A 94 -4.25 -2.51 28.20
N ASP A 95 -5.56 -2.37 28.11
CA ASP A 95 -6.45 -2.28 29.28
C ASP A 95 -6.74 -3.69 29.87
N GLU A 96 -7.48 -3.72 30.96
CA GLU A 96 -7.85 -4.96 31.66
C GLU A 96 -8.70 -5.91 30.78
N LYS A 97 -9.45 -5.36 29.83
CA LYS A 97 -10.24 -6.13 28.86
C LYS A 97 -9.40 -6.58 27.66
N GLY A 98 -8.12 -6.21 27.62
CA GLY A 98 -7.19 -6.57 26.55
C GLY A 98 -7.28 -5.72 25.30
N ARG A 99 -7.95 -4.59 25.34
CA ARG A 99 -8.02 -3.61 24.26
C ARG A 99 -6.80 -2.70 24.32
N ILE A 100 -6.38 -2.19 23.15
CA ILE A 100 -5.25 -1.24 23.11
C ILE A 100 -5.61 0.03 23.87
N LYS A 101 -4.81 0.35 24.88
CA LYS A 101 -4.94 1.57 25.69
C LYS A 101 -3.99 2.67 25.21
N LYS A 102 -2.82 2.28 24.73
CA LYS A 102 -1.81 3.23 24.27
C LYS A 102 -0.90 2.59 23.24
N ILE A 103 -0.48 3.40 22.25
CA ILE A 103 0.56 3.07 21.28
C ILE A 103 1.60 4.17 21.32
N THR A 104 2.87 3.79 21.44
CA THR A 104 4.00 4.72 21.35
C THR A 104 4.81 4.35 20.13
N ARG A 105 4.90 5.24 19.12
CA ARG A 105 5.81 5.11 17.97
C ARG A 105 7.07 5.92 18.23
N LYS A 106 8.21 5.29 18.03
CA LYS A 106 9.54 5.91 18.12
C LYS A 106 10.25 5.82 16.78
N GLU A 107 10.74 6.94 16.29
CA GLU A 107 11.60 7.07 15.13
C GLU A 107 12.87 7.81 15.54
N GLU A 108 14.04 7.32 15.10
CA GLU A 108 15.32 7.94 15.43
C GLU A 108 15.34 9.41 15.01
N GLY A 109 15.76 10.29 15.93
CA GLY A 109 15.84 11.74 15.70
C GLY A 109 14.50 12.49 15.74
N LYS A 110 13.40 11.81 16.11
CA LYS A 110 12.07 12.43 16.25
C LYS A 110 11.53 12.27 17.68
N SER A 111 10.61 13.15 18.04
CA SER A 111 9.84 13.01 19.27
C SER A 111 8.92 11.79 19.21
N ASP A 112 8.66 11.18 20.35
CA ASP A 112 7.73 10.06 20.46
C ASP A 112 6.33 10.48 20.00
N ASN A 113 5.73 9.71 19.08
CA ASN A 113 4.33 9.86 18.73
C ASN A 113 3.51 8.92 19.60
N VAL A 114 2.69 9.49 20.48
CA VAL A 114 1.92 8.75 21.48
C VAL A 114 0.43 8.88 21.16
N LYS A 115 -0.25 7.75 20.99
CA LYS A 115 -1.70 7.67 20.84
C LYS A 115 -2.31 6.98 22.04
N THR A 116 -3.37 7.55 22.60
CA THR A 116 -4.10 6.99 23.73
C THR A 116 -5.55 6.72 23.35
N PHE A 117 -6.12 5.66 23.94
CA PHE A 117 -7.47 5.19 23.67
C PHE A 117 -8.24 5.11 24.97
N ILE A 118 -9.37 5.80 25.03
CA ILE A 118 -10.31 5.80 26.16
C ILE A 118 -11.64 5.23 25.66
N TYR A 119 -12.10 4.14 26.29
CA TYR A 119 -13.31 3.44 25.92
C TYR A 119 -14.46 3.80 26.84
N GLY A 120 -15.55 4.31 26.26
CA GLY A 120 -16.86 4.35 26.88
C GLY A 120 -17.69 3.10 26.50
N ASP A 121 -18.96 3.09 26.87
CA ASP A 121 -19.88 1.98 26.57
C ASP A 121 -20.18 1.87 25.07
N SER A 122 -20.27 2.99 24.38
CA SER A 122 -20.63 3.08 22.96
C SER A 122 -19.67 3.94 22.13
N PHE A 123 -18.51 4.28 22.65
CA PHE A 123 -17.53 5.08 21.92
C PHE A 123 -16.08 4.73 22.31
N VAL A 124 -15.14 5.09 21.45
CA VAL A 124 -13.72 5.20 21.77
C VAL A 124 -13.23 6.61 21.43
N LYS A 125 -12.56 7.24 22.39
CA LYS A 125 -11.87 8.52 22.20
C LYS A 125 -10.38 8.24 22.00
N ILE A 126 -9.85 8.73 20.88
CA ILE A 126 -8.45 8.57 20.49
C ILE A 126 -7.80 9.95 20.54
N THR A 127 -6.71 10.06 21.29
CA THR A 127 -5.91 11.28 21.36
C THR A 127 -4.56 11.02 20.73
N PHE A 128 -4.13 11.88 19.82
CA PHE A 128 -2.87 11.72 19.07
C PHE A 128 -2.26 13.07 18.70
N PRO A 129 -0.92 13.16 18.55
CA PRO A 129 -0.27 14.36 18.04
C PRO A 129 -0.48 14.47 16.53
N ASN A 130 -0.79 15.68 16.06
CA ASN A 130 -0.72 16.02 14.64
C ASN A 130 0.76 16.24 14.28
N GLU A 131 1.27 15.44 13.35
CA GLU A 131 2.70 15.49 12.98
C GLU A 131 3.09 16.77 12.23
N ASP A 132 2.14 17.39 11.54
CA ASP A 132 2.39 18.61 10.76
C ASP A 132 2.39 19.87 11.63
N THR A 133 1.55 19.91 12.65
CA THR A 133 1.33 21.11 13.49
C THR A 133 1.90 20.98 14.90
N GLY A 134 2.19 19.74 15.35
CA GLY A 134 2.57 19.44 16.73
C GLY A 134 1.43 19.58 17.75
N SER A 135 0.22 19.94 17.29
CA SER A 135 -0.95 20.04 18.17
C SER A 135 -1.48 18.66 18.55
N VAL A 136 -2.18 18.58 19.69
CA VAL A 136 -2.87 17.36 20.11
C VAL A 136 -4.27 17.36 19.53
N GLU A 137 -4.61 16.32 18.79
CA GLU A 137 -5.94 16.10 18.24
C GLU A 137 -6.70 15.03 19.01
N ASN A 138 -8.03 15.15 19.01
CA ASN A 138 -8.93 14.17 19.59
C ASN A 138 -9.93 13.72 18.53
N LEU A 139 -10.08 12.41 18.40
CA LEU A 139 -11.07 11.76 17.56
C LEU A 139 -11.98 10.91 18.43
N GLU A 140 -13.27 11.13 18.36
CA GLU A 140 -14.26 10.27 19.01
C GLU A 140 -15.01 9.47 17.97
N MET A 141 -15.06 8.16 18.14
CA MET A 141 -15.71 7.22 17.23
C MET A 141 -16.72 6.40 18.00
N GLY A 142 -17.93 6.29 17.45
CA GLY A 142 -18.94 5.38 17.98
C GLY A 142 -18.51 3.92 17.87
N LEU A 143 -19.01 3.09 18.78
CA LEU A 143 -18.84 1.64 18.75
C LEU A 143 -20.21 0.98 18.54
N ASN A 144 -20.24 -0.11 17.74
CA ASN A 144 -21.43 -0.95 17.66
C ASN A 144 -21.54 -1.85 18.91
N ALA A 145 -22.66 -2.61 19.02
CA ALA A 145 -22.89 -3.50 20.16
C ALA A 145 -21.82 -4.58 20.35
N ALA A 146 -21.07 -4.93 19.30
CA ALA A 146 -19.95 -5.87 19.35
C ALA A 146 -18.61 -5.18 19.71
N GLY A 147 -18.61 -3.85 19.90
CA GLY A 147 -17.42 -3.08 20.25
C GLY A 147 -16.55 -2.68 19.06
N ASN A 148 -17.02 -2.83 17.81
CA ASN A 148 -16.30 -2.40 16.62
C ASN A 148 -16.60 -0.92 16.32
N MET A 149 -15.61 -0.19 15.83
CA MET A 149 -15.80 1.22 15.44
C MET A 149 -16.82 1.35 14.31
N LEU A 150 -17.71 2.33 14.42
CA LEU A 150 -18.72 2.69 13.41
C LEU A 150 -18.06 3.44 12.24
N VAL A 151 -17.06 2.83 11.61
CA VAL A 151 -16.38 3.37 10.41
C VAL A 151 -17.08 2.98 9.11
N GLY A 152 -18.00 2.03 9.18
CA GLY A 152 -18.71 1.49 8.01
C GLY A 152 -19.79 0.51 8.40
N THR A 153 -20.18 -0.34 7.45
CA THR A 153 -21.16 -1.41 7.65
C THR A 153 -20.48 -2.75 7.93
N TYR A 154 -21.13 -3.56 8.74
CA TYR A 154 -20.67 -4.90 9.14
C TYR A 154 -21.73 -5.94 8.80
N ASP A 155 -21.29 -7.14 8.43
CA ASP A 155 -22.20 -8.28 8.27
C ASP A 155 -22.55 -8.92 9.64
N SER A 156 -23.40 -9.95 9.62
CA SER A 156 -23.80 -10.68 10.82
C SER A 156 -22.64 -11.35 11.58
N ASN A 157 -21.53 -11.61 10.90
CA ASN A 157 -20.30 -12.16 11.47
C ASN A 157 -19.34 -11.06 11.95
N GLN A 158 -19.79 -9.80 11.99
CA GLN A 158 -18.97 -8.64 12.38
C GLN A 158 -17.75 -8.39 11.47
N ARG A 159 -17.83 -8.78 10.20
CA ARG A 159 -16.83 -8.47 9.18
C ARG A 159 -17.20 -7.14 8.52
N LEU A 160 -16.21 -6.25 8.37
CA LEU A 160 -16.41 -4.97 7.69
C LEU A 160 -16.71 -5.22 6.20
N THR A 161 -17.84 -4.71 5.70
CA THR A 161 -18.29 -4.91 4.31
C THR A 161 -18.20 -3.66 3.45
N ASN A 162 -18.26 -2.49 4.06
CA ASN A 162 -18.10 -1.22 3.34
C ASN A 162 -17.67 -0.11 4.29
N THR A 163 -16.90 0.84 3.79
CA THR A 163 -16.71 2.14 4.44
C THR A 163 -16.91 3.27 3.43
N PRO A 164 -17.51 4.41 3.84
CA PRO A 164 -17.77 5.54 2.93
C PRO A 164 -16.51 6.12 2.29
N LYS A 165 -15.34 5.91 2.91
CA LYS A 165 -14.07 6.50 2.48
C LYS A 165 -13.18 5.55 1.69
N ILE A 166 -13.31 4.23 1.94
CA ILE A 166 -12.43 3.22 1.38
C ILE A 166 -13.17 2.42 0.31
N GLY A 167 -14.51 2.23 0.46
CA GLY A 167 -15.35 1.48 -0.44
C GLY A 167 -15.72 0.10 0.08
N ASP A 168 -15.83 -0.88 -0.83
CA ASP A 168 -16.40 -2.19 -0.57
C ASP A 168 -15.33 -3.22 -0.18
N PHE A 169 -15.68 -4.11 0.76
CA PHE A 169 -14.85 -5.20 1.26
C PHE A 169 -15.55 -6.53 0.94
N GLU A 170 -14.91 -7.37 0.13
CA GLU A 170 -15.43 -8.66 -0.29
C GLU A 170 -14.75 -9.79 0.51
N TRP A 171 -15.55 -10.69 1.08
CA TRP A 171 -15.10 -11.80 1.90
C TRP A 171 -15.43 -13.15 1.27
N THR A 172 -14.47 -14.08 1.30
CA THR A 172 -14.66 -15.46 0.82
C THR A 172 -13.95 -16.41 1.76
N ASN A 173 -14.64 -17.45 2.25
CA ASN A 173 -14.09 -18.46 3.17
C ASN A 173 -13.41 -17.83 4.40
N ASP A 174 -14.05 -16.85 5.02
CA ASP A 174 -13.57 -16.08 6.18
C ASP A 174 -12.28 -15.28 5.93
N ASN A 175 -11.91 -15.06 4.68
CA ASN A 175 -10.80 -14.20 4.29
C ASN A 175 -11.31 -12.99 3.49
N LEU A 176 -10.72 -11.83 3.76
CA LEU A 176 -10.97 -10.60 3.01
C LEU A 176 -10.26 -10.69 1.65
N THR A 177 -10.99 -10.90 0.57
CA THR A 177 -10.38 -11.20 -0.74
C THR A 177 -10.21 -9.98 -1.63
N LYS A 178 -10.98 -8.91 -1.37
CA LYS A 178 -10.87 -7.69 -2.17
C LYS A 178 -11.33 -6.47 -1.38
N ILE A 179 -10.66 -5.35 -1.61
CA ILE A 179 -11.08 -4.01 -1.18
C ILE A 179 -11.13 -3.17 -2.45
N SER A 180 -12.26 -2.53 -2.74
CA SER A 180 -12.45 -1.74 -3.96
C SER A 180 -13.03 -0.36 -3.68
N GLU A 181 -12.52 0.64 -4.41
CA GLU A 181 -12.92 2.04 -4.36
C GLU A 181 -13.25 2.54 -5.77
N LYS A 182 -14.34 3.27 -5.91
CA LYS A 182 -14.63 4.02 -7.12
C LYS A 182 -14.05 5.41 -7.03
N ARG A 183 -13.14 5.74 -7.94
CA ARG A 183 -12.50 7.07 -8.03
C ARG A 183 -13.05 7.82 -9.24
N ASN A 184 -13.40 9.08 -9.03
CA ASN A 184 -13.76 9.98 -10.13
C ASN A 184 -12.62 10.99 -10.33
N TRP A 185 -11.95 10.88 -11.46
CA TRP A 185 -10.90 11.81 -11.85
C TRP A 185 -11.28 12.48 -13.16
N ARG A 186 -11.55 13.79 -13.11
CA ARG A 186 -11.93 14.60 -14.28
C ARG A 186 -13.09 14.01 -15.10
N GLY A 187 -14.11 13.48 -14.42
CA GLY A 187 -15.28 12.89 -15.05
C GLY A 187 -15.12 11.43 -15.50
N LYS A 188 -13.92 10.86 -15.44
CA LYS A 188 -13.70 9.43 -15.65
C LYS A 188 -13.80 8.69 -14.32
N VAL A 189 -14.74 7.77 -14.24
CA VAL A 189 -14.89 6.87 -13.08
C VAL A 189 -14.03 5.62 -13.34
N THR A 190 -13.10 5.35 -12.42
CA THR A 190 -12.28 4.13 -12.41
C THR A 190 -12.49 3.35 -11.12
N THR A 191 -12.35 2.04 -11.18
CA THR A 191 -12.38 1.18 -10.00
C THR A 191 -10.96 0.78 -9.64
N VAL A 192 -10.49 1.26 -8.49
CA VAL A 192 -9.21 0.82 -7.92
C VAL A 192 -9.48 -0.27 -6.90
N ALA A 193 -8.80 -1.39 -7.00
CA ALA A 193 -8.99 -2.50 -6.10
C ALA A 193 -7.68 -3.13 -5.63
N ASN A 194 -7.64 -3.50 -4.35
CA ASN A 194 -6.64 -4.38 -3.77
C ASN A 194 -7.19 -5.80 -3.77
N GLN A 195 -6.57 -6.70 -4.52
CA GLN A 195 -6.88 -8.13 -4.50
C GLN A 195 -5.93 -8.83 -3.52
N LEU A 196 -6.50 -9.59 -2.59
CA LEU A 196 -5.79 -10.23 -1.50
C LEU A 196 -5.84 -11.75 -1.63
N SER A 197 -4.72 -12.41 -1.45
CA SER A 197 -4.64 -13.87 -1.35
C SER A 197 -3.91 -14.30 -0.08
N TYR A 198 -4.26 -15.45 0.44
CA TYR A 198 -3.87 -15.93 1.75
C TYR A 198 -3.14 -17.26 1.65
N ASN A 199 -2.23 -17.49 2.60
CA ASN A 199 -1.62 -18.81 2.78
C ASN A 199 -2.50 -19.69 3.72
N ASN A 200 -2.06 -20.90 3.99
CA ASN A 200 -2.81 -21.82 4.84
C ASN A 200 -2.57 -21.63 6.34
N ASN A 201 -1.73 -20.69 6.75
CA ASN A 201 -1.44 -20.43 8.16
C ASN A 201 -2.56 -19.63 8.81
N LEU A 202 -3.03 -20.06 9.97
CA LEU A 202 -4.04 -19.36 10.73
C LEU A 202 -3.51 -18.02 11.24
N ASN A 203 -4.33 -16.98 11.13
CA ASN A 203 -4.05 -15.65 11.66
C ASN A 203 -4.34 -15.58 13.16
N LYS A 204 -3.54 -16.26 13.98
CA LYS A 204 -3.65 -16.24 15.45
C LYS A 204 -3.48 -14.84 16.04
N ASN A 205 -2.77 -13.97 15.35
CA ASN A 205 -2.53 -12.58 15.75
C ASN A 205 -3.72 -11.65 15.50
N LYS A 206 -4.72 -12.10 14.76
CA LYS A 206 -5.90 -11.30 14.39
C LYS A 206 -5.55 -10.00 13.64
N PHE A 207 -4.51 -10.03 12.80
CA PHE A 207 -4.17 -8.91 11.92
C PHE A 207 -5.22 -8.77 10.82
N LEU A 208 -5.76 -7.57 10.65
CA LEU A 208 -6.65 -7.29 9.53
C LEU A 208 -5.87 -7.26 8.21
N LEU A 209 -4.75 -6.52 8.19
CA LEU A 209 -3.78 -6.46 7.10
C LEU A 209 -2.37 -6.43 7.72
N ASN A 210 -1.38 -6.97 7.03
CA ASN A 210 -0.02 -7.07 7.56
C ASN A 210 0.85 -5.84 7.28
N ASN A 211 0.39 -4.94 6.43
CA ASN A 211 1.15 -3.74 6.13
C ASN A 211 0.98 -2.72 7.25
N PHE A 212 2.03 -2.51 8.00
CA PHE A 212 2.11 -1.57 9.11
C PHE A 212 2.66 -0.20 8.69
N GLU A 213 3.17 -0.04 7.49
CA GLU A 213 3.58 1.24 6.91
C GLU A 213 2.86 1.48 5.58
N GLY A 214 2.25 2.63 5.44
CA GLY A 214 1.88 3.18 4.15
C GLY A 214 0.42 3.06 3.71
N ASP A 215 0.13 3.89 2.74
CA ASP A 215 -1.12 4.14 2.06
C ASP A 215 -1.56 2.97 1.18
N ILE A 216 -1.98 1.86 1.77
CA ILE A 216 -2.54 0.79 0.94
C ILE A 216 -3.95 1.12 0.50
N VAL A 217 -4.66 1.92 1.27
CA VAL A 217 -6.06 2.27 1.03
C VAL A 217 -6.30 3.73 1.40
N GLY A 218 -5.68 4.66 0.65
CA GLY A 218 -5.88 6.10 0.80
C GLY A 218 -5.49 6.66 2.19
N SER A 219 -5.33 7.96 2.27
CA SER A 219 -4.83 8.72 3.42
C SER A 219 -5.59 8.58 4.75
N TYR A 220 -6.65 7.79 4.82
CA TYR A 220 -7.45 7.56 6.03
C TYR A 220 -7.16 6.25 6.76
N MET A 221 -6.46 5.30 6.14
CA MET A 221 -5.89 4.16 6.84
C MET A 221 -4.48 4.43 7.39
N GLN A 222 -4.06 5.68 7.44
CA GLN A 222 -2.87 6.10 8.20
C GLN A 222 -3.01 5.82 9.71
N TYR A 223 -4.19 5.45 10.16
CA TYR A 223 -4.40 4.94 11.51
C TYR A 223 -4.02 3.46 11.57
N PHE A 224 -2.77 3.22 11.43
CA PHE A 224 -1.98 2.04 11.61
C PHE A 224 -2.41 1.16 12.79
N GLU A 225 -2.79 1.78 13.86
CA GLU A 225 -3.25 1.20 15.11
C GLU A 225 -4.47 0.33 14.97
N PHE A 226 -5.28 0.59 13.96
CA PHE A 226 -6.49 -0.16 13.67
C PHE A 226 -6.23 -1.47 12.95
N ARG A 227 -5.01 -1.68 12.47
CA ARG A 227 -4.62 -2.93 11.77
C ARG A 227 -4.39 -4.10 12.71
N ILE A 228 -4.26 -3.85 14.00
CA ILE A 228 -4.26 -4.88 15.04
C ILE A 228 -5.71 -5.24 15.38
N GLY A 229 -6.47 -5.52 14.39
CA GLY A 229 -7.63 -6.36 14.29
C GLY A 229 -8.95 -5.88 14.89
N TRP A 230 -9.06 -5.61 16.15
CA TRP A 230 -10.34 -5.65 16.86
C TRP A 230 -11.25 -4.41 16.71
N LEU A 231 -10.73 -3.22 16.44
CA LEU A 231 -11.57 -2.04 16.25
C LEU A 231 -12.30 -2.01 14.91
N GLN A 232 -11.90 -2.82 13.95
CA GLN A 232 -12.50 -2.89 12.62
C GLN A 232 -13.24 -4.21 12.36
N GLY A 233 -13.59 -4.95 13.41
CA GLY A 233 -14.30 -6.21 13.32
C GLY A 233 -13.38 -7.42 13.20
N VAL A 234 -13.95 -8.51 12.65
CA VAL A 234 -13.26 -9.79 12.54
C VAL A 234 -12.12 -9.72 11.53
N ALA A 235 -10.96 -10.20 11.94
CA ALA A 235 -9.81 -10.34 11.07
C ALA A 235 -9.94 -11.56 10.14
N PRO A 236 -9.26 -11.56 8.97
CA PRO A 236 -9.18 -12.72 8.10
C PRO A 236 -8.70 -13.96 8.85
N LYS A 237 -9.24 -15.12 8.48
CA LYS A 237 -8.92 -16.41 9.08
C LYS A 237 -7.47 -16.81 8.91
N ASN A 238 -6.90 -16.52 7.75
CA ASN A 238 -5.55 -16.88 7.37
C ASN A 238 -4.63 -15.65 7.29
N LEU A 239 -3.32 -15.90 7.21
CA LEU A 239 -2.34 -14.84 7.02
C LEU A 239 -2.25 -14.43 5.55
N LEU A 240 -2.20 -13.13 5.30
CA LEU A 240 -2.07 -12.55 3.97
C LEU A 240 -0.77 -13.01 3.32
N GLN A 241 -0.84 -13.56 2.10
CA GLN A 241 0.32 -13.97 1.33
C GLN A 241 0.71 -12.94 0.27
N LYS A 242 -0.30 -12.36 -0.38
CA LYS A 242 -0.06 -11.44 -1.49
C LYS A 242 -1.19 -10.43 -1.59
N MET A 243 -0.83 -9.21 -1.97
CA MET A 243 -1.77 -8.15 -2.32
C MET A 243 -1.36 -7.55 -3.66
N VAL A 244 -2.33 -7.35 -4.55
CA VAL A 244 -2.13 -6.80 -5.89
C VAL A 244 -3.07 -5.62 -6.08
N LEU A 245 -2.52 -4.47 -6.43
CA LEU A 245 -3.32 -3.29 -6.77
C LEU A 245 -3.72 -3.36 -8.26
N THR A 246 -5.00 -3.17 -8.52
CA THR A 246 -5.55 -3.10 -9.89
C THR A 246 -6.32 -1.81 -10.11
N GLU A 247 -6.37 -1.35 -11.36
CA GLU A 247 -7.25 -0.27 -11.81
C GLU A 247 -8.03 -0.77 -13.02
N ASP A 248 -9.36 -0.74 -12.95
CA ASP A 248 -10.28 -1.29 -13.95
C ASP A 248 -9.89 -2.73 -14.39
N GLY A 249 -9.46 -3.56 -13.43
CA GLY A 249 -9.03 -4.93 -13.66
C GLY A 249 -7.59 -5.10 -14.17
N THR A 250 -6.92 -4.00 -14.56
CA THR A 250 -5.51 -4.03 -14.98
C THR A 250 -4.60 -3.99 -13.77
N VAL A 251 -3.65 -4.92 -13.67
CA VAL A 251 -2.66 -4.93 -12.59
C VAL A 251 -1.77 -3.69 -12.71
N LEU A 252 -1.79 -2.86 -11.68
CA LEU A 252 -0.81 -1.80 -11.52
C LEU A 252 0.50 -2.41 -10.99
N ASN A 253 1.63 -1.73 -11.20
CA ASN A 253 2.95 -2.21 -10.79
C ASN A 253 3.17 -2.16 -9.27
N TYR A 254 2.16 -2.60 -8.49
CA TYR A 254 2.21 -2.67 -7.04
C TYR A 254 1.75 -4.05 -6.58
N THR A 255 2.74 -4.89 -6.30
CA THR A 255 2.52 -6.20 -5.70
C THR A 255 3.27 -6.26 -4.37
N TYR A 256 2.56 -6.69 -3.34
CA TYR A 256 3.13 -6.95 -2.02
C TYR A 256 3.09 -8.45 -1.78
N ASN A 257 4.21 -9.03 -1.38
CA ASN A 257 4.32 -10.43 -0.98
C ASN A 257 4.75 -10.50 0.47
N TYR A 258 4.18 -11.44 1.23
CA TYR A 258 4.40 -11.59 2.66
C TYR A 258 4.90 -12.98 2.98
N THR A 259 5.96 -13.04 3.77
CA THR A 259 6.46 -14.28 4.37
C THR A 259 6.58 -14.13 5.88
N TYR A 260 6.51 -15.25 6.61
CA TYR A 260 6.38 -15.26 8.05
C TYR A 260 7.34 -16.25 8.69
N THR A 261 7.83 -15.89 9.88
CA THR A 261 8.34 -16.86 10.85
C THR A 261 7.45 -16.86 12.08
N PHE A 262 7.44 -17.96 12.80
CA PHE A 262 6.55 -18.18 13.94
C PHE A 262 7.35 -18.48 15.20
N ASP A 263 6.76 -18.20 16.36
CA ASP A 263 7.21 -18.72 17.63
C ASP A 263 6.71 -20.18 17.84
N THR A 264 7.08 -20.79 18.97
CA THR A 264 6.70 -22.16 19.31
C THR A 264 5.21 -22.38 19.45
N ASP A 265 4.44 -21.31 19.75
CA ASP A 265 2.98 -21.37 19.92
C ASP A 265 2.23 -21.12 18.60
N GLY A 266 2.99 -20.83 17.51
CA GLY A 266 2.47 -20.55 16.18
C GLY A 266 1.96 -19.12 16.00
N PHE A 267 2.38 -18.16 16.85
CA PHE A 267 2.18 -16.74 16.62
C PHE A 267 3.28 -16.19 15.74
N VAL A 268 2.96 -15.17 14.95
CA VAL A 268 3.90 -14.56 14.02
C VAL A 268 5.02 -13.84 14.79
N LYS A 269 6.26 -14.26 14.59
CA LYS A 269 7.45 -13.64 15.15
C LYS A 269 8.04 -12.58 14.22
N THR A 270 8.05 -12.86 12.93
CA THR A 270 8.56 -11.94 11.91
C THR A 270 7.64 -11.92 10.71
N ILE A 271 7.43 -10.75 10.14
CA ILE A 271 6.81 -10.56 8.82
C ILE A 271 7.85 -9.94 7.92
N ASN A 272 8.10 -10.54 6.78
CA ASN A 272 8.84 -9.90 5.70
C ASN A 272 7.84 -9.55 4.59
N GLU A 273 7.71 -8.28 4.33
CA GLU A 273 6.97 -7.73 3.21
C GLU A 273 7.95 -7.37 2.11
N THR A 274 7.78 -7.93 0.93
CA THR A 274 8.51 -7.52 -0.26
C THR A 274 7.54 -6.78 -1.16
N ARG A 275 7.85 -5.53 -1.42
CA ARG A 275 7.07 -4.66 -2.28
C ARG A 275 7.79 -4.47 -3.59
N ASN A 276 7.23 -5.01 -4.69
CA ASN A 276 7.59 -4.53 -6.02
C ASN A 276 6.84 -3.22 -6.24
N ALA A 277 7.52 -2.13 -6.02
CA ALA A 277 6.95 -0.81 -6.11
C ALA A 277 7.79 0.06 -7.04
N ARG A 278 7.09 0.97 -7.69
CA ARG A 278 7.72 2.07 -8.39
C ARG A 278 8.47 2.93 -7.37
N ALA A 279 9.78 2.89 -7.42
CA ALA A 279 10.66 3.70 -6.59
C ALA A 279 10.94 5.03 -7.27
N GLY A 280 9.94 5.90 -7.44
CA GLY A 280 10.14 7.24 -8.00
C GLY A 280 9.13 7.69 -9.04
N SER A 281 9.21 8.95 -9.48
CA SER A 281 8.32 9.55 -10.45
C SER A 281 8.60 9.06 -11.88
N ASN A 282 7.54 8.87 -12.67
CA ASN A 282 7.68 8.81 -14.13
C ASN A 282 7.98 10.21 -14.64
N THR A 283 9.11 10.33 -15.29
CA THR A 283 9.39 11.48 -16.13
C THR A 283 9.25 11.04 -17.58
N GLY A 284 8.22 11.56 -18.26
CA GLY A 284 8.06 11.35 -19.69
C GLY A 284 8.90 12.37 -20.44
N LEU A 285 9.75 11.90 -21.35
CA LEU A 285 10.29 12.72 -22.42
C LEU A 285 9.26 12.71 -23.53
N GLY A 286 8.80 13.89 -23.96
CA GLY A 286 7.78 14.02 -24.99
C GLY A 286 8.14 13.30 -26.28
N TYR A 287 7.26 13.36 -27.26
CA TYR A 287 7.52 12.80 -28.59
C TYR A 287 8.64 13.60 -29.30
N PHE A 288 9.60 12.88 -29.84
CA PHE A 288 10.74 13.46 -30.55
C PHE A 288 11.20 12.52 -31.69
N THR A 289 12.00 13.09 -32.59
CA THR A 289 12.78 12.35 -33.57
C THR A 289 14.24 12.84 -33.43
N ASP A 290 15.12 11.94 -33.00
CA ASP A 290 16.55 12.23 -32.79
C ASP A 290 17.36 11.06 -33.36
N THR A 291 18.04 11.31 -34.46
CA THR A 291 18.78 10.30 -35.19
C THR A 291 19.97 9.76 -34.41
N ASP A 292 20.62 10.62 -33.63
CA ASP A 292 21.79 10.21 -32.84
C ASP A 292 21.36 9.32 -31.68
N TYR A 293 20.25 9.67 -31.03
CA TYR A 293 19.65 8.84 -30.00
C TYR A 293 19.22 7.47 -30.55
N LEU A 294 18.57 7.45 -31.71
CA LEU A 294 18.17 6.21 -32.37
C LEU A 294 19.35 5.32 -32.65
N THR A 295 20.45 5.88 -33.15
CA THR A 295 21.68 5.14 -33.44
C THR A 295 22.27 4.53 -32.16
N LYS A 296 22.38 5.31 -31.10
CA LYS A 296 22.85 4.85 -29.78
C LYS A 296 21.95 3.75 -29.21
N LEU A 297 20.64 3.93 -29.28
CA LEU A 297 19.66 2.96 -28.82
C LEU A 297 19.70 1.64 -29.60
N THR A 298 19.75 1.70 -30.93
CA THR A 298 19.84 0.50 -31.77
C THR A 298 21.12 -0.27 -31.50
N THR A 299 22.26 0.41 -31.37
CA THR A 299 23.54 -0.18 -31.00
C THR A 299 23.46 -0.85 -29.63
N LEU A 300 22.86 -0.19 -28.64
CA LEU A 300 22.66 -0.73 -27.31
C LEU A 300 21.81 -2.01 -27.34
N ILE A 301 20.66 -1.99 -28.04
CA ILE A 301 19.79 -3.17 -28.17
C ILE A 301 20.54 -4.33 -28.80
N THR A 302 21.29 -4.08 -29.87
CA THR A 302 22.11 -5.10 -30.53
C THR A 302 23.14 -5.69 -29.57
N ASN A 303 23.82 -4.85 -28.78
CA ASN A 303 24.82 -5.29 -27.79
C ASN A 303 24.19 -6.11 -26.64
N ILE A 304 22.99 -5.78 -26.23
CA ILE A 304 22.24 -6.59 -25.23
C ILE A 304 21.87 -7.95 -25.83
N GLN A 305 21.34 -7.97 -27.04
CA GLN A 305 20.86 -9.19 -27.68
C GLN A 305 21.97 -10.17 -28.03
N ASN A 306 23.14 -9.69 -28.41
CA ASN A 306 24.33 -10.53 -28.70
C ASN A 306 25.16 -10.85 -27.44
N GLY A 307 24.76 -10.35 -26.26
CA GLY A 307 25.41 -10.63 -24.98
C GLY A 307 26.69 -9.83 -24.70
N THR A 308 27.02 -8.83 -25.53
CA THR A 308 28.17 -7.94 -25.31
C THR A 308 27.91 -6.97 -24.16
N GLU A 309 26.67 -6.45 -24.06
CA GLU A 309 26.20 -5.64 -22.92
C GLU A 309 25.42 -6.55 -21.95
N LYS A 310 26.02 -6.82 -20.77
CA LYS A 310 25.44 -7.71 -19.76
C LYS A 310 24.81 -6.98 -18.57
N SER A 311 25.09 -5.70 -18.42
CA SER A 311 24.59 -4.90 -17.29
C SER A 311 23.17 -4.38 -17.51
N LYS A 312 22.64 -4.47 -18.73
CA LYS A 312 21.32 -3.97 -19.12
C LYS A 312 20.48 -5.09 -19.73
N LYS A 313 19.16 -4.94 -19.69
CA LYS A 313 18.23 -5.91 -20.27
C LYS A 313 17.30 -5.22 -21.24
N TYR A 314 16.97 -5.89 -22.33
CA TYR A 314 15.93 -5.51 -23.28
C TYR A 314 14.71 -6.40 -23.06
N GLN A 315 13.53 -5.79 -23.01
CA GLN A 315 12.26 -6.50 -22.87
C GLN A 315 11.23 -5.92 -23.84
N LEU A 316 10.80 -6.71 -24.81
CA LEU A 316 9.70 -6.36 -25.69
C LEU A 316 8.38 -6.39 -24.90
N VAL A 317 7.59 -5.31 -24.96
CA VAL A 317 6.30 -5.16 -24.28
C VAL A 317 5.14 -5.32 -25.27
N SER A 318 5.25 -4.70 -26.44
CA SER A 318 4.25 -4.77 -27.52
C SER A 318 4.92 -4.60 -28.87
N ASP A 319 4.42 -5.33 -29.88
CA ASP A 319 4.87 -5.21 -31.26
C ASP A 319 3.64 -5.24 -32.18
N LYS A 320 3.20 -4.05 -32.61
CA LYS A 320 2.07 -3.84 -33.51
C LYS A 320 2.57 -3.21 -34.78
N SER A 321 1.75 -3.25 -35.84
CA SER A 321 2.12 -2.69 -37.14
C SER A 321 2.43 -1.19 -37.11
N ASP A 322 1.78 -0.43 -36.24
CA ASP A 322 1.90 1.02 -36.11
C ASP A 322 2.62 1.49 -34.85
N GLU A 323 2.90 0.56 -33.91
CA GLU A 323 3.50 0.88 -32.63
C GLU A 323 4.37 -0.28 -32.09
N LYS A 324 5.57 0.04 -31.63
CA LYS A 324 6.43 -0.89 -30.90
C LYS A 324 6.79 -0.34 -29.55
N VAL A 325 6.56 -1.13 -28.49
CA VAL A 325 6.88 -0.75 -27.11
C VAL A 325 7.87 -1.73 -26.52
N PHE A 326 8.94 -1.22 -25.95
CA PHE A 326 9.93 -2.04 -25.24
C PHE A 326 10.57 -1.28 -24.08
N ASP A 327 11.12 -2.02 -23.13
CA ASP A 327 11.83 -1.51 -21.98
C ASP A 327 13.31 -1.81 -22.07
N ILE A 328 14.14 -0.81 -21.77
CA ILE A 328 15.55 -0.99 -21.41
C ILE A 328 15.63 -0.93 -19.88
N ILE A 329 16.05 -2.04 -19.26
CA ILE A 329 16.12 -2.17 -17.81
C ILE A 329 17.59 -2.11 -17.38
N ILE A 330 17.90 -1.15 -16.52
CA ILE A 330 19.26 -0.88 -16.03
C ILE A 330 19.25 -1.09 -14.51
N PRO A 331 19.81 -2.19 -14.00
CA PRO A 331 19.96 -2.41 -12.57
C PRO A 331 21.03 -1.49 -11.99
N ILE A 332 20.70 -0.79 -10.93
CA ILE A 332 21.57 0.13 -10.20
C ILE A 332 21.67 -0.37 -8.76
N LYS A 333 22.89 -0.69 -8.32
CA LYS A 333 23.15 -1.11 -6.94
C LYS A 333 23.31 0.12 -6.05
N VAL A 334 22.57 0.16 -4.95
CA VAL A 334 22.64 1.21 -3.93
C VAL A 334 23.17 0.57 -2.65
N GLU A 335 24.43 0.87 -2.30
CA GLU A 335 25.13 0.27 -1.16
C GLU A 335 25.01 1.09 0.13
N LYS A 336 24.73 2.37 0.00
CA LYS A 336 24.58 3.29 1.15
C LYS A 336 23.34 4.15 0.98
N ASP A 337 22.67 4.43 2.09
CA ASP A 337 21.61 5.42 2.14
C ASP A 337 22.17 6.86 2.14
N LYS A 338 21.26 7.85 2.12
CA LYS A 338 21.65 9.27 2.12
C LYS A 338 22.45 9.69 3.38
N ASN A 339 22.36 8.93 4.47
CA ASN A 339 23.04 9.18 5.73
C ASN A 339 24.32 8.35 5.87
N GLY A 340 24.73 7.63 4.82
CA GLY A 340 25.94 6.78 4.80
C GLY A 340 25.74 5.40 5.45
N LYS A 341 24.53 5.04 5.88
CA LYS A 341 24.22 3.74 6.45
C LYS A 341 24.21 2.69 5.35
N THR A 342 24.87 1.55 5.60
CA THR A 342 24.90 0.43 4.64
C THR A 342 23.50 -0.11 4.40
N ILE A 343 23.13 -0.21 3.11
CA ILE A 343 21.93 -0.86 2.60
C ILE A 343 22.32 -1.77 1.45
N ASP A 344 21.50 -2.78 1.17
CA ASP A 344 21.65 -3.64 0.00
C ASP A 344 20.35 -3.56 -0.80
N LEU A 345 20.36 -2.68 -1.80
CA LEU A 345 19.18 -2.43 -2.62
C LEU A 345 19.58 -2.39 -4.10
N THR A 346 18.84 -3.12 -4.93
CA THR A 346 18.92 -2.99 -6.38
C THR A 346 17.72 -2.22 -6.88
N VAL A 347 17.96 -1.11 -7.55
CA VAL A 347 16.94 -0.31 -8.23
C VAL A 347 17.03 -0.56 -9.72
N ASN A 348 15.94 -1.02 -10.32
CA ASN A 348 15.85 -1.17 -11.76
C ASN A 348 15.31 0.13 -12.36
N LYS A 349 16.17 0.87 -13.04
CA LYS A 349 15.74 1.96 -13.90
C LYS A 349 15.14 1.35 -15.17
N VAL A 350 13.91 1.67 -15.47
CA VAL A 350 13.20 1.19 -16.65
C VAL A 350 12.95 2.36 -17.57
N ALA A 351 13.60 2.37 -18.71
CA ALA A 351 13.35 3.32 -19.79
C ALA A 351 12.43 2.65 -20.82
N ARG A 352 11.13 2.99 -20.76
CA ARG A 352 10.14 2.52 -21.71
C ARG A 352 10.15 3.35 -22.96
N HIS A 353 10.34 2.72 -24.10
CA HIS A 353 10.36 3.34 -25.40
C HIS A 353 9.09 2.95 -26.15
N THR A 354 8.34 3.95 -26.58
CA THR A 354 7.19 3.78 -27.48
C THR A 354 7.52 4.40 -28.83
N PHE A 355 7.68 3.56 -29.82
CA PHE A 355 7.90 3.95 -31.21
C PHE A 355 6.57 3.97 -31.94
N LYS A 356 6.25 5.06 -32.61
CA LYS A 356 5.17 5.13 -33.57
C LYS A 356 5.72 5.14 -34.98
N PHE A 357 5.06 4.40 -35.87
CA PHE A 357 5.45 4.27 -37.26
C PHE A 357 4.42 4.92 -38.17
N LYS A 358 4.90 5.45 -39.29
CA LYS A 358 4.07 5.88 -40.45
C LYS A 358 4.55 5.20 -41.70
N THR A 359 3.72 5.14 -42.71
CA THR A 359 4.08 4.61 -44.03
C THR A 359 4.49 5.77 -44.94
N GLU A 360 5.74 5.74 -45.41
CA GLU A 360 6.26 6.66 -46.43
C GLU A 360 6.78 5.86 -47.63
N ASN A 361 6.32 6.13 -48.82
CA ASN A 361 6.71 5.44 -50.06
C ASN A 361 6.63 3.90 -49.97
N GLY A 362 5.61 3.38 -49.24
CA GLY A 362 5.40 1.96 -49.04
C GLY A 362 6.29 1.29 -47.98
N ALA A 363 7.18 2.04 -47.31
CA ALA A 363 8.03 1.54 -46.23
C ALA A 363 7.56 2.11 -44.90
N GLN A 364 7.68 1.32 -43.82
CA GLN A 364 7.51 1.80 -42.45
C GLN A 364 8.71 2.63 -42.02
N VAL A 365 8.47 3.84 -41.56
CA VAL A 365 9.48 4.72 -40.99
C VAL A 365 9.06 5.16 -39.61
N VAL A 366 10.03 5.43 -38.74
CA VAL A 366 9.75 5.95 -37.40
C VAL A 366 9.16 7.35 -37.54
N ASP A 367 7.95 7.56 -37.03
CA ASP A 367 7.29 8.87 -37.02
C ASP A 367 7.73 9.66 -35.78
N ASN A 368 7.64 9.04 -34.61
CA ASN A 368 8.09 9.64 -33.36
C ASN A 368 8.40 8.58 -32.30
N ILE A 369 9.14 9.01 -31.26
CA ILE A 369 9.52 8.21 -30.11
C ILE A 369 9.10 8.94 -28.86
N ARG A 370 8.53 8.20 -27.91
CA ARG A 370 8.32 8.64 -26.54
C ARG A 370 9.15 7.77 -25.60
N VAL A 371 9.83 8.41 -24.64
CA VAL A 371 10.57 7.71 -23.58
C VAL A 371 9.97 8.06 -22.24
N GLU A 372 9.69 7.04 -21.44
CA GLU A 372 9.23 7.19 -20.06
C GLU A 372 10.21 6.47 -19.13
N ILE A 373 10.75 7.20 -18.15
CA ILE A 373 11.69 6.65 -17.19
C ILE A 373 10.94 6.38 -15.88
N SER A 374 11.04 5.15 -15.40
CA SER A 374 10.56 4.75 -14.08
C SER A 374 11.65 4.02 -13.32
N TYR A 375 11.51 3.98 -12.01
CA TYR A 375 12.44 3.28 -11.12
C TYR A 375 11.63 2.25 -10.34
N ASN A 376 12.01 0.98 -10.43
CA ASN A 376 11.37 -0.11 -9.72
C ASN A 376 12.40 -0.77 -8.81
N SER A 377 12.00 -1.12 -7.61
CA SER A 377 12.84 -1.88 -6.70
C SER A 377 11.99 -2.85 -5.90
N ASP A 378 12.58 -3.99 -5.57
CA ASP A 378 12.01 -4.91 -4.59
C ASP A 378 12.41 -4.42 -3.19
N MET A 379 11.59 -3.51 -2.65
CA MET A 379 11.82 -3.00 -1.30
C MET A 379 11.28 -4.00 -0.28
N THR A 380 12.12 -4.34 0.68
CA THR A 380 11.75 -5.23 1.77
C THR A 380 11.53 -4.44 3.04
N THR A 381 10.38 -4.67 3.69
CA THR A 381 10.10 -4.21 5.04
C THR A 381 10.04 -5.42 5.96
N THR A 382 10.78 -5.39 7.04
CA THR A 382 10.78 -6.45 8.05
C THR A 382 10.15 -5.94 9.32
N TYR A 383 9.14 -6.66 9.82
CA TYR A 383 8.50 -6.42 11.10
C TYR A 383 8.87 -7.53 12.06
N GLN A 384 9.45 -7.17 13.19
CA GLN A 384 9.80 -8.10 14.28
C GLN A 384 8.86 -7.85 15.45
N LEU A 385 8.12 -8.88 15.86
CA LEU A 385 7.11 -8.82 16.90
C LEU A 385 7.63 -9.46 18.18
N ASN A 386 7.36 -8.80 19.32
CA ASN A 386 7.64 -9.32 20.65
C ASN A 386 6.34 -9.29 21.48
N TYR A 387 6.15 -10.33 22.29
CA TYR A 387 4.95 -10.59 23.08
C TYR A 387 5.16 -10.44 24.57
#